data_eb05b04b1e8c86f91b885a14bc263897
#
_entry.id   eb05b04b1e8c86f91b885a14bc263897
#
_cell.length_a   1.000
_cell.length_b   1.000
_cell.length_c   1.000
_cell.angle_alpha   90.00
_cell.angle_beta   90.00
_cell.angle_gamma   90.00
#
_symmetry.space_group_name_H-M   'P 1'
#
loop_
_entity.id
_entity.type
_entity.pdbx_description
1 polymer ?
#
loop_
_entity_poly.entity_id
_entity_poly.type
_entity_poly.pdbx_seq_one_letter_code
_entity_poly.pdbx_strand_id
1 'polypeptide(L)'
;MKNKYFGTDGFRGEVNVNLTAEHAYKTGRFLGWYFKSPLCQTNRADGKPRIVIGKDTRRSSYMLEYALCSGIIASGGDAYILHVTSTPSVSYVTRTEGFDCGIMITASHNPFYDNGIKIINRNGEKFDDATTALIESYIDGDLQNLGISGSDLPLAKREDIGAVVDYVSGRNRYVGYLISLASHSYKNLKIGLDCANGAVWSIAKAVFDALGAQTAVLGDKPDGVNINKDCGSTHIQNLCEFVRNNHLDIGFAFDGDADRCIAVDENGNEVDGDEMMYILANRLKARNMLGGNTVVATVMSNSGFVNSLKKSNIDCALTAVGDRFVYECMQKNDFDIGGEQSGHIILKKYATTGDGLLTAIMITEELCDRKTTLSKLASPVSLYPQFTQNVRVSDKSVAKKKSVLDKVCQIEKLINGNGRVLLRESGTEPVVRVMVECESEELCRKYASEIADEIINNL
;
A
#
# COMPACT_ATOMS: atom_id res chain seq x y z
N MET A 1 -10.60 20.71 4.80
CA MET A 1 -10.93 20.86 3.36
C MET A 1 -10.55 19.56 2.68
N LYS A 2 -11.26 19.11 1.65
CA LYS A 2 -10.86 17.92 0.89
C LYS A 2 -9.71 18.34 -0.04
N ASN A 3 -8.57 17.67 0.04
CA ASN A 3 -7.42 17.93 -0.83
C ASN A 3 -7.83 17.78 -2.31
N LYS A 4 -7.28 18.63 -3.17
CA LYS A 4 -7.58 18.69 -4.61
C LYS A 4 -6.78 17.67 -5.41
N TYR A 5 -5.50 17.55 -5.09
CA TYR A 5 -4.54 16.70 -5.80
C TYR A 5 -4.13 15.48 -4.98
N PHE A 6 -3.85 15.66 -3.68
CA PHE A 6 -3.41 14.58 -2.81
C PHE A 6 -4.60 13.82 -2.24
N GLY A 7 -4.80 12.60 -2.70
CA GLY A 7 -5.73 11.64 -2.10
C GLY A 7 -5.13 10.94 -0.88
N THR A 8 -5.79 9.87 -0.42
CA THR A 8 -5.31 9.03 0.72
C THR A 8 -3.95 8.37 0.45
N ASP A 9 -3.55 8.24 -0.82
CA ASP A 9 -2.31 7.57 -1.22
C ASP A 9 -1.46 8.41 -2.19
N GLY A 10 -1.32 9.69 -1.89
CA GLY A 10 -0.53 10.65 -2.65
C GLY A 10 -1.28 11.32 -3.81
N PHE A 11 -0.54 12.07 -4.61
CA PHE A 11 -1.05 12.70 -5.83
C PHE A 11 -0.95 11.69 -6.98
N ARG A 12 -2.06 11.19 -7.48
CA ARG A 12 -2.11 10.25 -8.60
C ARG A 12 -2.87 10.82 -9.80
N GLY A 13 -2.44 10.44 -10.99
CA GLY A 13 -3.14 10.79 -12.22
C GLY A 13 -2.45 10.25 -13.48
N GLU A 14 -3.17 10.33 -14.59
CA GLU A 14 -2.60 10.07 -15.91
C GLU A 14 -1.55 11.14 -16.24
N VAL A 15 -0.36 10.68 -16.62
CA VAL A 15 0.79 11.57 -16.85
C VAL A 15 0.60 12.44 -18.06
N ASN A 16 0.95 13.72 -17.94
CA ASN A 16 0.71 14.79 -18.92
C ASN A 16 -0.77 15.12 -19.18
N VAL A 17 -1.69 14.53 -18.38
CA VAL A 17 -3.11 14.88 -18.37
C VAL A 17 -3.47 15.51 -17.03
N ASN A 18 -3.35 14.75 -15.95
CA ASN A 18 -3.65 15.20 -14.57
C ASN A 18 -2.39 15.45 -13.73
N LEU A 19 -1.32 14.69 -13.98
CA LEU A 19 -0.04 14.81 -13.30
C LEU A 19 1.05 15.18 -14.30
N THR A 20 1.67 16.36 -14.13
CA THR A 20 2.66 16.90 -15.07
C THR A 20 4.03 17.08 -14.42
N ALA A 21 5.07 17.29 -15.24
CA ALA A 21 6.39 17.67 -14.74
C ALA A 21 6.39 18.98 -13.96
N GLU A 22 5.48 19.92 -14.27
CA GLU A 22 5.31 21.17 -13.51
C GLU A 22 4.83 20.89 -12.09
N HIS A 23 3.84 20.01 -11.91
CA HIS A 23 3.37 19.60 -10.58
C HIS A 23 4.50 19.00 -9.76
N ALA A 24 5.31 18.12 -10.37
CA ALA A 24 6.47 17.52 -9.73
C ALA A 24 7.54 18.57 -9.38
N TYR A 25 7.86 19.48 -10.29
CA TYR A 25 8.80 20.56 -10.03
C TYR A 25 8.35 21.45 -8.87
N LYS A 26 7.08 21.90 -8.86
CA LYS A 26 6.51 22.70 -7.78
C LYS A 26 6.52 21.94 -6.45
N THR A 27 6.17 20.66 -6.46
CA THR A 27 6.28 19.82 -5.25
C THR A 27 7.72 19.80 -4.72
N GLY A 28 8.69 19.62 -5.62
CA GLY A 28 10.11 19.67 -5.26
C GLY A 28 10.54 21.04 -4.73
N ARG A 29 10.09 22.14 -5.37
CA ARG A 29 10.33 23.53 -4.92
C ARG A 29 9.82 23.74 -3.50
N PHE A 30 8.59 23.32 -3.24
CA PHE A 30 7.96 23.44 -1.92
C PHE A 30 8.75 22.66 -0.87
N LEU A 31 9.05 21.39 -1.11
CA LEU A 31 9.75 20.55 -0.13
C LEU A 31 11.17 21.05 0.14
N GLY A 32 11.93 21.46 -0.88
CA GLY A 32 13.26 22.02 -0.70
C GLY A 32 13.28 23.33 0.11
N TRP A 33 12.19 24.10 0.09
CA TRP A 33 12.01 25.31 0.87
C TRP A 33 11.41 25.05 2.26
N TYR A 34 10.38 24.15 2.35
CA TYR A 34 9.55 23.96 3.53
C TYR A 34 10.36 23.67 4.80
N PHE A 35 11.32 22.77 4.73
CA PHE A 35 12.09 22.34 5.89
C PHE A 35 13.03 23.40 6.45
N LYS A 36 13.20 24.53 5.77
CA LYS A 36 13.91 25.74 6.26
C LYS A 36 12.93 26.85 6.63
N SER A 37 11.66 26.72 6.29
CA SER A 37 10.65 27.76 6.51
C SER A 37 10.13 27.76 7.94
N PRO A 38 9.58 28.91 8.41
CA PRO A 38 8.91 28.97 9.72
C PRO A 38 7.67 28.06 9.83
N LEU A 39 7.14 27.57 8.70
CA LEU A 39 6.00 26.66 8.69
C LEU A 39 6.36 25.25 9.16
N CYS A 40 7.61 24.86 9.04
CA CYS A 40 8.09 23.56 9.49
C CYS A 40 8.51 23.59 10.96
N GLN A 41 7.73 22.92 11.81
CA GLN A 41 8.03 22.84 13.25
C GLN A 41 9.24 21.94 13.57
N THR A 42 9.69 21.14 12.61
CA THR A 42 10.83 20.22 12.76
C THR A 42 12.09 20.74 12.06
N ASN A 43 12.26 22.05 12.01
CA ASN A 43 13.42 22.69 11.33
C ASN A 43 14.73 22.10 11.81
N ARG A 44 15.61 21.78 10.85
CA ARG A 44 17.04 21.55 11.15
C ARG A 44 17.74 22.88 11.29
N ALA A 45 18.41 23.06 12.40
CA ALA A 45 19.12 24.32 12.69
C ALA A 45 20.34 24.57 11.77
N ASP A 46 20.93 23.52 11.19
CA ASP A 46 22.31 23.54 10.67
C ASP A 46 22.51 22.78 9.36
N GLY A 47 21.61 22.84 8.38
CA GLY A 47 21.89 22.17 7.12
C GLY A 47 20.88 22.37 6.01
N LYS A 48 21.24 21.91 4.82
CA LYS A 48 20.33 21.81 3.70
C LYS A 48 19.31 20.70 3.97
N PRO A 49 18.02 20.88 3.63
CA PRO A 49 17.04 19.80 3.68
C PRO A 49 17.53 18.60 2.87
N ARG A 50 17.42 17.40 3.44
CA ARG A 50 17.83 16.15 2.80
C ARG A 50 16.56 15.37 2.43
N ILE A 51 16.35 15.18 1.12
CA ILE A 51 15.16 14.54 0.58
C ILE A 51 15.56 13.32 -0.23
N VAL A 52 15.06 12.14 0.16
CA VAL A 52 15.37 10.91 -0.55
C VAL A 52 14.24 10.57 -1.53
N ILE A 53 14.58 10.11 -2.74
CA ILE A 53 13.65 9.87 -3.83
C ILE A 53 13.83 8.43 -4.34
N GLY A 54 12.74 7.68 -4.37
CA GLY A 54 12.64 6.38 -5.04
C GLY A 54 11.56 6.41 -6.10
N LYS A 55 11.59 5.44 -7.01
CA LYS A 55 10.61 5.31 -8.09
C LYS A 55 10.36 3.85 -8.44
N ASP A 56 9.20 3.59 -9.05
CA ASP A 56 8.93 2.34 -9.73
C ASP A 56 9.51 2.33 -11.16
N THR A 57 9.17 1.32 -11.94
CA THR A 57 9.72 1.08 -13.28
C THR A 57 9.02 1.84 -14.40
N ARG A 58 7.96 2.61 -14.13
CA ARG A 58 7.22 3.37 -15.14
C ARG A 58 8.14 4.31 -15.91
N ARG A 59 7.95 4.38 -17.24
CA ARG A 59 8.73 5.28 -18.09
C ARG A 59 8.64 6.73 -17.65
N SER A 60 7.45 7.16 -17.22
CA SER A 60 7.19 8.53 -16.76
C SER A 60 7.86 8.87 -15.41
N SER A 61 8.27 7.87 -14.64
CA SER A 61 8.92 8.07 -13.34
C SER A 61 10.23 8.85 -13.46
N TYR A 62 10.98 8.68 -14.55
CA TYR A 62 12.20 9.46 -14.80
C TYR A 62 11.93 10.95 -15.02
N MET A 63 10.88 11.29 -15.80
CA MET A 63 10.48 12.67 -16.04
C MET A 63 10.09 13.36 -14.72
N LEU A 64 9.31 12.69 -13.89
CA LEU A 64 8.86 13.23 -12.60
C LEU A 64 10.03 13.34 -11.61
N GLU A 65 10.95 12.35 -11.58
CA GLU A 65 12.16 12.40 -10.74
C GLU A 65 13.04 13.59 -11.07
N TYR A 66 13.34 13.82 -12.35
CA TYR A 66 14.16 14.96 -12.76
C TYR A 66 13.52 16.31 -12.44
N ALA A 67 12.19 16.40 -12.59
CA ALA A 67 11.43 17.59 -12.24
C ALA A 67 11.47 17.85 -10.72
N LEU A 68 11.23 16.82 -9.90
CA LEU A 68 11.33 16.89 -8.43
C LEU A 68 12.74 17.31 -8.00
N CYS A 69 13.78 16.65 -8.51
CA CYS A 69 15.18 16.98 -8.19
C CYS A 69 15.48 18.43 -8.52
N SER A 70 15.10 18.89 -9.72
CA SER A 70 15.31 20.27 -10.15
C SER A 70 14.63 21.26 -9.20
N GLY A 71 13.39 20.98 -8.77
CA GLY A 71 12.67 21.81 -7.80
C GLY A 71 13.35 21.85 -6.42
N ILE A 72 13.75 20.70 -5.90
CA ILE A 72 14.40 20.58 -4.58
C ILE A 72 15.71 21.38 -4.55
N ILE A 73 16.60 21.14 -5.52
CA ILE A 73 17.91 21.80 -5.52
C ILE A 73 17.81 23.31 -5.78
N ALA A 74 16.83 23.75 -6.58
CA ALA A 74 16.56 25.16 -6.82
C ALA A 74 16.10 25.90 -5.56
N SER A 75 15.52 25.20 -4.59
CA SER A 75 15.11 25.73 -3.29
C SER A 75 16.15 25.51 -2.17
N GLY A 76 17.32 24.94 -2.50
CA GLY A 76 18.44 24.75 -1.57
C GLY A 76 18.35 23.49 -0.72
N GLY A 77 17.52 22.51 -1.09
CA GLY A 77 17.53 21.16 -0.54
C GLY A 77 18.44 20.23 -1.35
N ASP A 78 18.94 19.16 -0.75
CA ASP A 78 19.68 18.11 -1.42
C ASP A 78 18.77 16.92 -1.75
N ALA A 79 18.81 16.44 -2.99
CA ALA A 79 18.03 15.30 -3.47
C ALA A 79 18.91 14.04 -3.52
N TYR A 80 18.49 12.98 -2.83
CA TYR A 80 19.19 11.69 -2.76
C TYR A 80 18.43 10.63 -3.54
N ILE A 81 19.03 10.05 -4.56
CA ILE A 81 18.37 9.18 -5.54
C ILE A 81 18.62 7.72 -5.20
N LEU A 82 17.56 6.99 -4.85
CA LEU A 82 17.59 5.53 -4.64
C LEU A 82 17.41 4.73 -5.94
N HIS A 83 17.07 5.40 -7.04
CA HIS A 83 16.64 4.79 -8.30
C HIS A 83 15.39 3.92 -8.13
N VAL A 84 15.28 2.82 -8.91
CA VAL A 84 14.14 1.91 -8.82
C VAL A 84 14.20 1.14 -7.51
N THR A 85 13.18 1.33 -6.67
CA THR A 85 13.04 0.71 -5.35
C THR A 85 11.57 0.76 -4.89
N SER A 86 11.22 0.00 -3.86
CA SER A 86 9.86 -0.09 -3.33
C SER A 86 9.49 1.09 -2.41
N THR A 87 8.19 1.33 -2.24
CA THR A 87 7.67 2.30 -1.26
C THR A 87 8.18 2.03 0.16
N PRO A 88 8.15 0.79 0.71
CA PRO A 88 8.72 0.53 2.02
C PRO A 88 10.24 0.75 2.10
N SER A 89 10.98 0.59 1.01
CA SER A 89 12.42 0.95 0.96
C SER A 89 12.63 2.44 1.18
N VAL A 90 11.84 3.30 0.51
CA VAL A 90 11.91 4.76 0.72
C VAL A 90 11.54 5.12 2.15
N SER A 91 10.47 4.54 2.69
CA SER A 91 10.04 4.74 4.09
C SER A 91 11.15 4.34 5.07
N TYR A 92 11.74 3.16 4.88
CA TYR A 92 12.83 2.67 5.72
C TYR A 92 14.03 3.60 5.72
N VAL A 93 14.53 3.97 4.53
CA VAL A 93 15.70 4.85 4.39
C VAL A 93 15.41 6.24 4.98
N THR A 94 14.24 6.80 4.72
CA THR A 94 13.83 8.10 5.28
C THR A 94 13.95 8.10 6.79
N ARG A 95 13.37 7.10 7.43
CA ARG A 95 13.32 6.97 8.89
C ARG A 95 14.68 6.67 9.52
N THR A 96 15.44 5.72 8.95
CA THR A 96 16.64 5.18 9.61
C THR A 96 17.89 6.02 9.36
N GLU A 97 17.92 6.83 8.30
CA GLU A 97 19.09 7.60 7.92
C GLU A 97 18.92 9.12 8.11
N GLY A 98 17.83 9.50 8.81
CA GLY A 98 17.60 10.87 9.23
C GLY A 98 17.37 11.83 8.07
N PHE A 99 16.65 11.42 7.02
CA PHE A 99 16.16 12.32 5.99
C PHE A 99 14.99 13.16 6.52
N ASP A 100 14.84 14.36 5.99
CA ASP A 100 13.73 15.23 6.37
C ASP A 100 12.44 14.78 5.73
N CYS A 101 12.53 14.14 4.55
CA CYS A 101 11.39 13.63 3.79
C CYS A 101 11.85 12.55 2.81
N GLY A 102 10.95 11.63 2.51
CA GLY A 102 11.05 10.68 1.41
C GLY A 102 10.00 10.98 0.35
N ILE A 103 10.32 10.70 -0.90
CA ILE A 103 9.37 10.78 -2.03
C ILE A 103 9.40 9.45 -2.76
N MET A 104 8.24 8.85 -2.97
CA MET A 104 8.08 7.71 -3.85
C MET A 104 7.27 8.07 -5.07
N ILE A 105 7.83 7.83 -6.26
CA ILE A 105 7.19 8.09 -7.55
C ILE A 105 6.58 6.77 -8.03
N THR A 106 5.27 6.65 -7.91
CA THR A 106 4.51 5.43 -8.25
C THR A 106 3.01 5.68 -8.26
N ALA A 107 2.29 4.86 -9.01
CA ALA A 107 0.83 4.71 -8.89
C ALA A 107 0.43 3.29 -8.45
N SER A 108 1.32 2.58 -7.72
CA SER A 108 1.08 1.25 -7.15
C SER A 108 0.59 0.26 -8.22
N HIS A 109 -0.60 -0.31 -8.08
CA HIS A 109 -1.19 -1.30 -8.98
C HIS A 109 -1.85 -0.73 -10.26
N ASN A 110 -1.87 0.59 -10.45
CA ASN A 110 -2.47 1.20 -11.63
C ASN A 110 -1.69 0.86 -12.93
N PRO A 111 -2.32 0.99 -14.11
CA PRO A 111 -1.64 0.82 -15.39
C PRO A 111 -0.45 1.79 -15.56
N PHE A 112 0.43 1.51 -16.54
CA PHE A 112 1.69 2.22 -16.73
C PHE A 112 1.55 3.71 -17.09
N TYR A 113 0.44 4.13 -17.69
CA TYR A 113 0.18 5.51 -18.09
C TYR A 113 -0.21 6.41 -16.89
N ASP A 114 -0.64 5.84 -15.80
CA ASP A 114 -0.78 6.55 -14.53
C ASP A 114 0.57 6.62 -13.81
N ASN A 115 0.74 7.65 -12.98
CA ASN A 115 1.83 7.75 -12.03
C ASN A 115 1.37 8.53 -10.79
N GLY A 116 2.25 8.68 -9.80
CA GLY A 116 1.93 9.40 -8.59
C GLY A 116 3.16 9.88 -7.84
N ILE A 117 2.92 10.76 -6.87
CA ILE A 117 3.92 11.27 -5.95
C ILE A 117 3.40 11.03 -4.54
N LYS A 118 4.00 10.08 -3.83
CA LYS A 118 3.77 9.82 -2.41
C LYS A 118 4.84 10.55 -1.61
N ILE A 119 4.44 11.33 -0.61
CA ILE A 119 5.37 12.05 0.26
C ILE A 119 5.36 11.40 1.63
N ILE A 120 6.55 11.12 2.14
CA ILE A 120 6.80 10.37 3.36
C ILE A 120 7.54 11.29 4.33
N ASN A 121 7.03 11.42 5.56
CA ASN A 121 7.66 12.25 6.58
C ASN A 121 8.92 11.59 7.15
N ARG A 122 9.65 12.30 7.98
CA ARG A 122 10.90 11.83 8.59
C ARG A 122 10.78 10.56 9.44
N ASN A 123 9.56 10.21 9.86
CA ASN A 123 9.28 8.99 10.63
C ASN A 123 8.99 7.78 9.71
N GLY A 124 9.03 7.97 8.39
CA GLY A 124 8.68 6.93 7.43
C GLY A 124 7.17 6.78 7.20
N GLU A 125 6.36 7.74 7.62
CA GLU A 125 4.91 7.75 7.54
C GLU A 125 4.43 8.69 6.43
N LYS A 126 3.20 8.56 5.98
CA LYS A 126 2.59 9.54 5.05
C LYS A 126 2.54 10.93 5.68
N PHE A 127 2.70 11.94 4.83
CA PHE A 127 2.51 13.33 5.27
C PHE A 127 1.05 13.57 5.72
N ASP A 128 0.90 14.49 6.68
CA ASP A 128 -0.40 14.92 7.17
C ASP A 128 -1.15 15.80 6.15
N ASP A 129 -2.47 15.90 6.32
CA ASP A 129 -3.33 16.66 5.41
C ASP A 129 -3.06 18.17 5.45
N ALA A 130 -2.58 18.70 6.56
CA ALA A 130 -2.29 20.12 6.68
C ALA A 130 -1.06 20.49 5.83
N THR A 131 -0.01 19.67 5.90
CA THR A 131 1.19 19.88 5.09
C THR A 131 0.92 19.64 3.60
N THR A 132 0.14 18.61 3.24
CA THR A 132 -0.24 18.38 1.84
C THR A 132 -1.11 19.52 1.28
N ALA A 133 -2.00 20.12 2.07
CA ALA A 133 -2.76 21.29 1.66
C ALA A 133 -1.88 22.51 1.37
N LEU A 134 -0.76 22.70 2.08
CA LEU A 134 0.22 23.75 1.78
C LEU A 134 0.91 23.49 0.44
N ILE A 135 1.26 22.23 0.12
CA ILE A 135 1.81 21.86 -1.18
C ILE A 135 0.82 22.20 -2.29
N GLU A 136 -0.46 21.86 -2.12
CA GLU A 136 -1.52 22.16 -3.08
C GLU A 136 -1.70 23.67 -3.29
N SER A 137 -1.68 24.46 -2.21
CA SER A 137 -1.72 25.93 -2.29
C SER A 137 -0.58 26.47 -3.15
N TYR A 138 0.64 25.92 -3.00
CA TYR A 138 1.75 26.34 -3.82
C TYR A 138 1.61 25.91 -5.30
N ILE A 139 1.14 24.71 -5.54
CA ILE A 139 0.87 24.22 -6.90
C ILE A 139 -0.13 25.12 -7.62
N ASP A 140 -1.19 25.54 -6.93
CA ASP A 140 -2.22 26.44 -7.45
C ASP A 140 -1.80 27.94 -7.49
N GLY A 141 -0.61 28.27 -6.97
CA GLY A 141 -0.10 29.64 -6.96
C GLY A 141 -0.68 30.53 -5.83
N ASP A 142 -1.30 29.93 -4.82
CA ASP A 142 -1.77 30.62 -3.62
C ASP A 142 -0.64 30.80 -2.60
N LEU A 143 0.19 31.82 -2.83
CA LEU A 143 1.33 32.11 -1.98
C LEU A 143 0.94 32.80 -0.65
N GLN A 144 -0.25 33.37 -0.57
CA GLN A 144 -0.74 34.05 0.65
C GLN A 144 -0.92 33.04 1.79
N ASN A 145 -1.45 31.85 1.50
CA ASN A 145 -1.57 30.75 2.46
C ASN A 145 -0.20 30.28 3.01
N LEU A 146 0.88 30.56 2.30
CA LEU A 146 2.26 30.24 2.71
C LEU A 146 2.95 31.41 3.43
N GLY A 147 2.27 32.56 3.60
CA GLY A 147 2.84 33.77 4.19
C GLY A 147 3.92 34.41 3.32
N ILE A 148 3.88 34.17 2.00
CA ILE A 148 4.90 34.66 1.05
C ILE A 148 4.36 35.90 0.36
N SER A 149 5.11 37.00 0.49
CA SER A 149 4.78 38.32 -0.12
C SER A 149 5.36 38.47 -1.55
N GLY A 150 6.18 37.54 -2.02
CA GLY A 150 6.77 37.56 -3.35
C GLY A 150 5.89 36.91 -4.42
N SER A 151 6.38 36.88 -5.65
CA SER A 151 5.72 36.22 -6.79
C SER A 151 5.97 34.69 -6.87
N ASP A 152 6.93 34.18 -6.09
CA ASP A 152 7.29 32.76 -6.00
C ASP A 152 8.12 32.49 -4.72
N LEU A 153 8.33 31.22 -4.39
CA LEU A 153 9.30 30.79 -3.37
C LEU A 153 10.71 31.27 -3.72
N PRO A 154 11.54 31.64 -2.72
CA PRO A 154 12.89 32.11 -2.99
C PRO A 154 13.72 31.01 -3.67
N LEU A 155 14.57 31.43 -4.60
CA LEU A 155 15.57 30.57 -5.23
C LEU A 155 16.88 30.61 -4.45
N ALA A 156 17.46 29.44 -4.23
CA ALA A 156 18.81 29.33 -3.68
C ALA A 156 19.84 29.92 -4.67
N LYS A 157 20.92 30.48 -4.14
CA LYS A 157 21.96 31.14 -4.94
C LYS A 157 23.33 30.60 -4.57
N ARG A 158 24.20 30.52 -5.56
CA ARG A 158 25.62 30.14 -5.38
C ARG A 158 25.76 28.82 -4.61
N GLU A 159 26.48 28.82 -3.49
CA GLU A 159 26.72 27.66 -2.60
C GLU A 159 25.46 27.13 -1.89
N ASP A 160 24.41 27.92 -1.85
CA ASP A 160 23.12 27.48 -1.28
C ASP A 160 22.30 26.57 -2.23
N ILE A 161 22.61 26.54 -3.52
CA ILE A 161 22.01 25.62 -4.45
C ILE A 161 22.24 24.18 -3.95
N GLY A 162 21.18 23.35 -3.95
CA GLY A 162 21.27 21.97 -3.50
C GLY A 162 22.05 21.07 -4.47
N ALA A 163 22.37 19.88 -4.02
CA ALA A 163 23.02 18.83 -4.82
C ALA A 163 22.07 17.67 -5.12
N VAL A 164 22.34 16.96 -6.22
CA VAL A 164 21.77 15.64 -6.47
C VAL A 164 22.84 14.61 -6.14
N VAL A 165 22.48 13.65 -5.29
CA VAL A 165 23.38 12.61 -4.79
C VAL A 165 22.86 11.25 -5.22
N ASP A 166 23.69 10.45 -5.88
CA ASP A 166 23.39 9.03 -6.12
C ASP A 166 23.48 8.28 -4.79
N TYR A 167 22.37 7.67 -4.37
CA TYR A 167 22.25 7.05 -3.05
C TYR A 167 21.79 5.60 -3.07
N VAL A 168 22.26 4.83 -4.05
CA VAL A 168 21.98 3.37 -4.17
C VAL A 168 22.31 2.62 -2.87
N SER A 169 23.29 3.10 -2.10
CA SER A 169 23.66 2.52 -0.80
C SER A 169 22.48 2.45 0.18
N GLY A 170 21.59 3.45 0.17
CA GLY A 170 20.36 3.44 0.99
C GLY A 170 19.45 2.29 0.65
N ARG A 171 19.17 2.06 -0.65
CA ARG A 171 18.42 0.89 -1.11
C ARG A 171 19.08 -0.42 -0.67
N ASN A 172 20.39 -0.54 -0.79
CA ASN A 172 21.11 -1.75 -0.40
C ASN A 172 21.04 -2.00 1.13
N ARG A 173 20.96 -0.95 1.95
CA ARG A 173 20.72 -1.09 3.40
C ARG A 173 19.34 -1.66 3.72
N TYR A 174 18.29 -1.24 2.99
CA TYR A 174 16.98 -1.85 3.12
C TYR A 174 17.01 -3.34 2.75
N VAL A 175 17.69 -3.72 1.68
CA VAL A 175 17.90 -5.14 1.31
C VAL A 175 18.60 -5.89 2.45
N GLY A 176 19.70 -5.34 2.97
CA GLY A 176 20.43 -5.92 4.12
C GLY A 176 19.56 -6.03 5.37
N TYR A 177 18.72 -5.02 5.63
CA TYR A 177 17.75 -5.05 6.72
C TYR A 177 16.76 -6.21 6.57
N LEU A 178 16.15 -6.38 5.40
CA LEU A 178 15.21 -7.48 5.15
C LEU A 178 15.88 -8.85 5.37
N ILE A 179 17.09 -9.04 4.84
CA ILE A 179 17.86 -10.28 5.03
C ILE A 179 18.13 -10.54 6.51
N SER A 180 18.41 -9.49 7.30
CA SER A 180 18.71 -9.62 8.73
C SER A 180 17.51 -10.03 9.59
N LEU A 181 16.29 -9.94 9.06
CA LEU A 181 15.07 -10.32 9.78
C LEU A 181 14.81 -11.84 9.76
N ALA A 182 15.38 -12.54 8.80
CA ALA A 182 15.25 -13.99 8.72
C ALA A 182 16.15 -14.68 9.77
N SER A 183 15.59 -15.66 10.45
CA SER A 183 16.29 -16.51 11.42
C SER A 183 16.59 -17.90 10.89
N HIS A 184 16.00 -18.27 9.75
CA HIS A 184 16.17 -19.57 9.10
C HIS A 184 16.89 -19.44 7.76
N SER A 185 17.53 -20.53 7.33
CA SER A 185 18.00 -20.68 5.95
C SER A 185 16.89 -21.28 5.09
N TYR A 186 16.64 -20.69 3.92
CA TYR A 186 15.60 -21.13 2.99
C TYR A 186 16.09 -22.11 1.92
N LYS A 187 17.28 -22.71 2.10
CA LYS A 187 17.96 -23.54 1.08
C LYS A 187 17.14 -24.74 0.55
N ASN A 188 16.13 -25.17 1.29
CA ASN A 188 15.28 -26.28 0.91
C ASN A 188 13.91 -25.82 0.36
N LEU A 189 13.70 -24.52 0.23
CA LEU A 189 12.44 -23.96 -0.27
C LEU A 189 12.57 -23.51 -1.73
N LYS A 190 11.59 -23.88 -2.53
CA LYS A 190 11.39 -23.41 -3.90
C LYS A 190 10.32 -22.32 -3.87
N ILE A 191 10.71 -21.09 -4.15
CA ILE A 191 9.84 -19.91 -3.99
C ILE A 191 9.58 -19.27 -5.35
N GLY A 192 8.30 -19.12 -5.70
CA GLY A 192 7.85 -18.34 -6.84
C GLY A 192 7.71 -16.86 -6.48
N LEU A 193 8.22 -15.96 -7.32
CA LEU A 193 8.11 -14.51 -7.11
C LEU A 193 7.52 -13.88 -8.37
N ASP A 194 6.39 -13.18 -8.23
CA ASP A 194 5.88 -12.31 -9.28
C ASP A 194 6.14 -10.85 -8.89
N CYS A 195 7.09 -10.23 -9.58
CA CYS A 195 7.56 -8.88 -9.31
C CYS A 195 6.76 -7.80 -10.04
N ALA A 196 5.64 -8.13 -10.68
CA ALA A 196 4.76 -7.20 -11.40
C ALA A 196 5.46 -6.32 -12.46
N ASN A 197 6.65 -6.67 -12.96
CA ASN A 197 7.55 -5.76 -13.68
C ASN A 197 7.75 -4.43 -12.94
N GLY A 198 7.62 -4.42 -11.63
CA GLY A 198 7.58 -3.26 -10.75
C GLY A 198 8.89 -3.02 -9.99
N ALA A 199 8.79 -2.29 -8.92
CA ALA A 199 9.91 -1.76 -8.14
C ALA A 199 10.84 -2.83 -7.54
N VAL A 200 10.34 -4.06 -7.31
CA VAL A 200 11.13 -5.14 -6.69
C VAL A 200 11.67 -6.16 -7.68
N TRP A 201 11.59 -5.92 -8.99
CA TRP A 201 12.06 -6.84 -10.03
C TRP A 201 13.48 -7.37 -9.82
N SER A 202 14.38 -6.56 -9.27
CA SER A 202 15.77 -6.94 -8.98
C SER A 202 16.03 -7.21 -7.49
N ILE A 203 15.12 -6.74 -6.61
CA ILE A 203 15.30 -6.80 -5.16
C ILE A 203 14.77 -8.12 -4.59
N ALA A 204 13.57 -8.54 -4.99
CA ALA A 204 12.91 -9.71 -4.42
C ALA A 204 13.77 -10.98 -4.57
N LYS A 205 14.23 -11.25 -5.80
CA LYS A 205 15.12 -12.37 -6.07
C LYS A 205 16.40 -12.29 -5.24
N ALA A 206 17.04 -11.12 -5.18
CA ALA A 206 18.29 -10.95 -4.46
C ALA A 206 18.15 -11.23 -2.95
N VAL A 207 17.03 -10.83 -2.34
CA VAL A 207 16.73 -11.10 -0.92
C VAL A 207 16.56 -12.60 -0.68
N PHE A 208 15.69 -13.26 -1.43
CA PHE A 208 15.41 -14.68 -1.21
C PHE A 208 16.58 -15.61 -1.59
N ASP A 209 17.34 -15.28 -2.63
CA ASP A 209 18.58 -15.99 -2.97
C ASP A 209 19.63 -15.84 -1.86
N ALA A 210 19.79 -14.65 -1.27
CA ALA A 210 20.71 -14.44 -0.16
C ALA A 210 20.31 -15.24 1.10
N LEU A 211 19.00 -15.51 1.28
CA LEU A 211 18.48 -16.39 2.33
C LEU A 211 18.61 -17.89 1.97
N GLY A 212 19.04 -18.19 0.75
CA GLY A 212 19.34 -19.53 0.27
C GLY A 212 18.20 -20.23 -0.47
N ALA A 213 17.07 -19.56 -0.74
CA ALA A 213 15.95 -20.14 -1.48
C ALA A 213 16.30 -20.47 -2.93
N GLN A 214 15.61 -21.44 -3.50
CA GLN A 214 15.60 -21.69 -4.94
C GLN A 214 14.47 -20.86 -5.54
N THR A 215 14.82 -19.72 -6.13
CA THR A 215 13.80 -18.77 -6.63
C THR A 215 13.51 -18.97 -8.11
N ALA A 216 12.22 -18.92 -8.45
CA ALA A 216 11.72 -18.82 -9.83
C ALA A 216 10.89 -17.53 -9.95
N VAL A 217 11.14 -16.72 -10.99
CA VAL A 217 10.64 -15.34 -11.03
C VAL A 217 9.80 -15.08 -12.28
N LEU A 218 8.67 -14.42 -12.08
CA LEU A 218 7.81 -13.82 -13.10
C LEU A 218 7.85 -12.29 -12.96
N GLY A 219 7.50 -11.58 -14.04
CA GLY A 219 7.40 -10.12 -13.98
C GLY A 219 8.70 -9.42 -13.61
N ASP A 220 9.86 -9.90 -14.09
CA ASP A 220 11.19 -9.40 -13.76
C ASP A 220 11.90 -8.67 -14.93
N LYS A 221 11.15 -8.32 -15.99
CA LYS A 221 11.69 -7.67 -17.21
C LYS A 221 10.94 -6.38 -17.52
N PRO A 222 11.09 -5.35 -16.67
CA PRO A 222 10.41 -4.08 -16.88
C PRO A 222 10.91 -3.38 -18.14
N ASP A 223 9.99 -2.88 -18.96
CA ASP A 223 10.27 -2.08 -20.17
C ASP A 223 9.76 -0.64 -20.07
N GLY A 224 9.16 -0.30 -18.92
CA GLY A 224 8.61 1.01 -18.62
C GLY A 224 7.12 1.17 -18.96
N VAL A 225 6.52 0.19 -19.67
CA VAL A 225 5.10 0.20 -20.05
C VAL A 225 4.37 -1.10 -19.72
N ASN A 226 5.04 -2.05 -19.10
CA ASN A 226 4.49 -3.36 -18.78
C ASN A 226 4.29 -3.61 -17.25
N ILE A 227 4.46 -2.60 -16.41
CA ILE A 227 4.20 -2.72 -14.96
C ILE A 227 2.73 -3.10 -14.69
N ASN A 228 2.50 -4.09 -13.82
CA ASN A 228 1.19 -4.65 -13.47
C ASN A 228 0.38 -5.23 -14.65
N LYS A 229 0.96 -5.33 -15.84
CA LYS A 229 0.24 -5.85 -17.01
C LYS A 229 0.17 -7.37 -16.93
N ASP A 230 -1.00 -7.90 -16.66
CA ASP A 230 -1.28 -9.33 -16.55
C ASP A 230 -0.35 -10.05 -15.54
N CYS A 231 0.11 -9.36 -14.50
CA CYS A 231 1.02 -9.89 -13.48
C CYS A 231 0.86 -9.15 -12.15
N GLY A 232 1.50 -9.67 -11.10
CA GLY A 232 1.51 -9.09 -9.77
C GLY A 232 0.25 -9.39 -8.94
N SER A 233 0.11 -8.73 -7.80
CA SER A 233 -0.90 -9.02 -6.77
C SER A 233 -2.36 -8.84 -7.22
N THR A 234 -2.61 -8.12 -8.31
CA THR A 234 -3.95 -7.94 -8.89
C THR A 234 -4.27 -8.93 -10.02
N HIS A 235 -3.31 -9.74 -10.45
CA HIS A 235 -3.43 -10.74 -11.51
C HIS A 235 -2.75 -12.05 -11.10
N ILE A 236 -3.20 -12.62 -9.98
CA ILE A 236 -2.55 -13.72 -9.27
C ILE A 236 -2.56 -15.05 -10.04
N GLN A 237 -3.45 -15.23 -11.02
CA GLN A 237 -3.71 -16.51 -11.71
C GLN A 237 -2.44 -17.08 -12.35
N ASN A 238 -1.62 -16.20 -12.96
CA ASN A 238 -0.35 -16.62 -13.57
C ASN A 238 0.62 -17.22 -12.54
N LEU A 239 0.68 -16.64 -11.34
CA LEU A 239 1.50 -17.18 -10.26
C LEU A 239 0.92 -18.49 -9.70
N CYS A 240 -0.40 -18.61 -9.59
CA CYS A 240 -1.08 -19.84 -9.18
C CYS A 240 -0.73 -21.01 -10.10
N GLU A 241 -0.81 -20.81 -11.40
CA GLU A 241 -0.42 -21.82 -12.40
C GLU A 241 1.10 -22.10 -12.36
N PHE A 242 1.91 -21.06 -12.19
CA PHE A 242 3.36 -21.18 -12.14
C PHE A 242 3.83 -22.01 -10.93
N VAL A 243 3.24 -21.79 -9.75
CA VAL A 243 3.53 -22.57 -8.53
C VAL A 243 3.19 -24.04 -8.76
N ARG A 244 1.99 -24.35 -9.28
CA ARG A 244 1.57 -25.74 -9.56
C ARG A 244 2.45 -26.43 -10.57
N ASN A 245 2.70 -25.79 -11.70
CA ASN A 245 3.42 -26.39 -12.82
C ASN A 245 4.90 -26.63 -12.54
N ASN A 246 5.51 -25.84 -11.66
CA ASN A 246 6.91 -25.94 -11.28
C ASN A 246 7.12 -26.63 -9.91
N HIS A 247 6.04 -27.12 -9.28
CA HIS A 247 6.11 -27.76 -7.97
C HIS A 247 6.86 -26.91 -6.94
N LEU A 248 6.49 -25.63 -6.84
CA LEU A 248 7.06 -24.71 -5.88
C LEU A 248 6.38 -24.89 -4.51
N ASP A 249 7.10 -24.60 -3.43
CA ASP A 249 6.56 -24.72 -2.07
C ASP A 249 5.66 -23.55 -1.70
N ILE A 250 5.87 -22.39 -2.31
CA ILE A 250 5.10 -21.14 -2.08
C ILE A 250 5.36 -20.17 -3.22
N GLY A 251 4.39 -19.30 -3.47
CA GLY A 251 4.52 -18.14 -4.36
C GLY A 251 4.18 -16.83 -3.65
N PHE A 252 4.79 -15.72 -4.10
CA PHE A 252 4.48 -14.36 -3.66
C PHE A 252 4.35 -13.43 -4.85
N ALA A 253 3.23 -12.72 -4.95
CA ALA A 253 2.99 -11.68 -5.93
C ALA A 253 2.97 -10.30 -5.26
N PHE A 254 3.72 -9.36 -5.83
CA PHE A 254 3.80 -7.98 -5.39
C PHE A 254 3.00 -7.07 -6.32
N ASP A 255 2.67 -5.88 -5.87
CA ASP A 255 2.19 -4.81 -6.75
C ASP A 255 3.36 -3.93 -7.23
N GLY A 256 3.05 -2.94 -8.07
CA GLY A 256 4.07 -2.15 -8.76
C GLY A 256 5.10 -1.47 -7.88
N ASP A 257 4.77 -1.08 -6.65
CA ASP A 257 5.69 -0.48 -5.68
C ASP A 257 5.92 -1.33 -4.43
N ALA A 258 5.39 -2.56 -4.45
CA ALA A 258 5.58 -3.62 -3.48
C ALA A 258 5.26 -3.23 -2.02
N ASP A 259 4.29 -2.36 -1.83
CA ASP A 259 3.69 -2.14 -0.51
C ASP A 259 2.63 -3.21 -0.19
N ARG A 260 2.30 -4.08 -1.17
CA ARG A 260 1.40 -5.22 -1.08
C ARG A 260 2.07 -6.53 -1.45
N CYS A 261 1.57 -7.61 -0.85
CA CYS A 261 1.93 -8.98 -1.16
C CYS A 261 0.70 -9.88 -1.07
N ILE A 262 0.50 -10.73 -2.07
CA ILE A 262 -0.45 -11.86 -2.03
C ILE A 262 0.34 -13.15 -2.16
N ALA A 263 0.02 -14.16 -1.34
CA ALA A 263 0.71 -15.43 -1.37
C ALA A 263 -0.08 -16.48 -2.17
N VAL A 264 0.63 -17.53 -2.60
CA VAL A 264 0.07 -18.71 -3.26
C VAL A 264 0.61 -19.94 -2.57
N ASP A 265 -0.27 -20.86 -2.17
CA ASP A 265 0.12 -22.10 -1.51
C ASP A 265 0.74 -23.13 -2.49
N GLU A 266 1.28 -24.21 -1.96
CA GLU A 266 1.91 -25.30 -2.72
C GLU A 266 0.96 -26.02 -3.70
N ASN A 267 -0.37 -25.83 -3.56
CA ASN A 267 -1.39 -26.36 -4.45
C ASN A 267 -1.79 -25.36 -5.55
N GLY A 268 -1.22 -24.14 -5.51
CA GLY A 268 -1.55 -23.05 -6.41
C GLY A 268 -2.87 -22.35 -6.06
N ASN A 269 -3.28 -22.35 -4.79
CA ASN A 269 -4.40 -21.57 -4.32
C ASN A 269 -3.90 -20.22 -3.78
N GLU A 270 -4.67 -19.18 -4.03
CA GLU A 270 -4.44 -17.85 -3.46
C GLU A 270 -4.60 -17.89 -1.93
N VAL A 271 -3.71 -17.19 -1.23
CA VAL A 271 -3.78 -16.89 0.20
C VAL A 271 -3.69 -15.36 0.31
N ASP A 272 -4.82 -14.73 0.55
CA ASP A 272 -4.96 -13.28 0.50
C ASP A 272 -4.44 -12.55 1.76
N GLY A 273 -4.58 -11.23 1.80
CA GLY A 273 -4.11 -10.42 2.93
C GLY A 273 -4.80 -10.76 4.25
N ASP A 274 -6.07 -11.14 4.23
CA ASP A 274 -6.80 -11.53 5.44
C ASP A 274 -6.24 -12.84 6.02
N GLU A 275 -6.01 -13.85 5.16
CA GLU A 275 -5.41 -15.12 5.58
C GLU A 275 -3.97 -14.95 6.05
N MET A 276 -3.17 -14.12 5.36
CA MET A 276 -1.80 -13.81 5.80
C MET A 276 -1.78 -13.06 7.14
N MET A 277 -2.70 -12.11 7.36
CA MET A 277 -2.84 -11.45 8.66
C MET A 277 -3.21 -12.42 9.77
N TYR A 278 -4.08 -13.40 9.50
CA TYR A 278 -4.41 -14.46 10.45
C TYR A 278 -3.19 -15.27 10.85
N ILE A 279 -2.38 -15.70 9.87
CA ILE A 279 -1.15 -16.46 10.11
C ILE A 279 -0.17 -15.64 10.96
N LEU A 280 0.09 -14.39 10.56
CA LEU A 280 1.02 -13.51 11.25
C LEU A 280 0.55 -13.11 12.65
N ALA A 281 -0.75 -12.89 12.84
CA ALA A 281 -1.31 -12.59 14.17
C ALA A 281 -1.13 -13.77 15.13
N ASN A 282 -1.37 -15.01 14.69
CA ASN A 282 -1.12 -16.20 15.49
C ASN A 282 0.37 -16.38 15.81
N ARG A 283 1.27 -16.06 14.85
CA ARG A 283 2.73 -16.03 15.09
C ARG A 283 3.09 -15.02 16.19
N LEU A 284 2.57 -13.78 16.09
CA LEU A 284 2.84 -12.73 17.06
C LEU A 284 2.29 -13.12 18.44
N LYS A 285 1.07 -13.65 18.50
CA LYS A 285 0.44 -14.14 19.74
C LYS A 285 1.27 -15.23 20.40
N ALA A 286 1.70 -16.24 19.65
CA ALA A 286 2.52 -17.34 20.18
C ALA A 286 3.87 -16.85 20.77
N ARG A 287 4.33 -15.70 20.34
CA ARG A 287 5.58 -15.06 20.79
C ARG A 287 5.34 -13.96 21.85
N ASN A 288 4.11 -13.77 22.32
CA ASN A 288 3.69 -12.70 23.24
C ASN A 288 4.01 -11.29 22.69
N MET A 289 3.85 -11.11 21.37
CA MET A 289 4.15 -9.87 20.65
C MET A 289 2.91 -9.28 19.96
N LEU A 290 1.70 -9.72 20.31
CA LEU A 290 0.45 -9.19 19.76
C LEU A 290 -0.16 -8.21 20.78
N GLY A 291 0.13 -6.94 20.63
CA GLY A 291 -0.34 -5.84 21.49
C GLY A 291 -1.87 -5.77 21.50
N GLY A 292 -2.44 -5.65 22.69
CA GLY A 292 -3.89 -5.66 22.87
C GLY A 292 -4.58 -6.94 22.39
N ASN A 293 -3.83 -7.98 22.01
CA ASN A 293 -4.33 -9.21 21.38
C ASN A 293 -5.27 -8.94 20.19
N THR A 294 -4.96 -7.90 19.40
CA THR A 294 -5.86 -7.35 18.38
C THR A 294 -5.15 -7.22 17.03
N VAL A 295 -5.88 -7.54 15.95
CA VAL A 295 -5.53 -7.22 14.56
C VAL A 295 -6.36 -6.04 14.10
N VAL A 296 -5.76 -5.08 13.39
CA VAL A 296 -6.51 -3.99 12.75
C VAL A 296 -6.76 -4.34 11.30
N ALA A 297 -8.03 -4.31 10.89
CA ALA A 297 -8.46 -4.58 9.53
C ALA A 297 -9.41 -3.48 9.02
N THR A 298 -9.85 -3.58 7.79
CA THR A 298 -10.84 -2.63 7.25
C THR A 298 -12.23 -3.27 7.21
N VAL A 299 -13.24 -2.43 7.02
CA VAL A 299 -14.61 -2.92 6.77
C VAL A 299 -14.74 -3.76 5.48
N MET A 300 -13.71 -3.88 4.67
CA MET A 300 -13.67 -4.76 3.50
C MET A 300 -13.15 -6.16 3.80
N SER A 301 -12.44 -6.36 4.93
CA SER A 301 -11.95 -7.68 5.33
C SER A 301 -13.09 -8.68 5.51
N ASN A 302 -12.87 -9.91 5.07
CA ASN A 302 -13.89 -10.96 5.05
C ASN A 302 -14.38 -11.31 6.46
N SER A 303 -15.68 -11.46 6.64
CA SER A 303 -16.24 -11.83 7.95
C SER A 303 -15.81 -13.22 8.40
N GLY A 304 -15.48 -14.11 7.49
CA GLY A 304 -14.87 -15.41 7.80
C GLY A 304 -13.51 -15.28 8.47
N PHE A 305 -12.68 -14.34 8.00
CA PHE A 305 -11.41 -13.99 8.66
C PHE A 305 -11.65 -13.47 10.09
N VAL A 306 -12.56 -12.52 10.27
CA VAL A 306 -12.90 -11.97 11.60
C VAL A 306 -13.37 -13.07 12.55
N ASN A 307 -14.21 -13.97 12.06
CA ASN A 307 -14.70 -15.14 12.82
C ASN A 307 -13.54 -16.09 13.18
N SER A 308 -12.58 -16.29 12.29
CA SER A 308 -11.42 -17.16 12.52
C SER A 308 -10.47 -16.58 13.56
N LEU A 309 -10.25 -15.26 13.55
CA LEU A 309 -9.52 -14.57 14.62
C LEU A 309 -10.19 -14.76 15.97
N LYS A 310 -11.51 -14.58 16.04
CA LYS A 310 -12.28 -14.77 17.27
C LYS A 310 -12.17 -16.20 17.81
N LYS A 311 -12.22 -17.23 16.94
CA LYS A 311 -11.98 -18.63 17.32
C LYS A 311 -10.58 -18.84 17.90
N SER A 312 -9.61 -18.07 17.45
CA SER A 312 -8.24 -18.08 17.99
C SER A 312 -8.06 -17.17 19.22
N ASN A 313 -9.16 -16.63 19.78
CA ASN A 313 -9.15 -15.64 20.86
C ASN A 313 -8.26 -14.43 20.50
N ILE A 314 -8.41 -13.90 19.31
CA ILE A 314 -7.79 -12.66 18.83
C ILE A 314 -8.92 -11.71 18.43
N ASP A 315 -8.86 -10.47 18.90
CA ASP A 315 -9.82 -9.44 18.58
C ASP A 315 -9.50 -8.80 17.20
N CYS A 316 -10.52 -8.22 16.56
CA CYS A 316 -10.38 -7.50 15.30
C CYS A 316 -10.96 -6.10 15.43
N ALA A 317 -10.14 -5.09 15.25
CA ALA A 317 -10.56 -3.69 15.18
C ALA A 317 -10.77 -3.30 13.70
N LEU A 318 -12.01 -2.95 13.35
CA LEU A 318 -12.37 -2.57 11.97
C LEU A 318 -12.31 -1.06 11.79
N THR A 319 -11.65 -0.62 10.72
CA THR A 319 -11.55 0.78 10.30
C THR A 319 -12.24 1.02 8.96
N ALA A 320 -12.35 2.28 8.56
CA ALA A 320 -12.66 2.63 7.18
C ALA A 320 -11.57 2.09 6.22
N VAL A 321 -11.92 1.97 4.94
CA VAL A 321 -11.00 1.50 3.88
C VAL A 321 -9.89 2.51 3.67
N GLY A 322 -8.66 2.03 3.64
CA GLY A 322 -7.43 2.78 3.41
C GLY A 322 -6.39 2.52 4.50
N ASP A 323 -5.20 2.24 4.08
CA ASP A 323 -4.03 1.93 4.91
C ASP A 323 -3.75 3.01 5.98
N ARG A 324 -4.04 4.27 5.68
CA ARG A 324 -3.94 5.38 6.63
C ARG A 324 -4.80 5.15 7.87
N PHE A 325 -6.07 4.76 7.70
CA PHE A 325 -6.98 4.52 8.84
C PHE A 325 -6.56 3.30 9.66
N VAL A 326 -6.03 2.28 8.97
CA VAL A 326 -5.44 1.11 9.62
C VAL A 326 -4.27 1.54 10.51
N TYR A 327 -3.32 2.30 9.94
CA TYR A 327 -2.13 2.73 10.66
C TYR A 327 -2.45 3.69 11.81
N GLU A 328 -3.35 4.66 11.63
CA GLU A 328 -3.83 5.57 12.69
C GLU A 328 -4.46 4.78 13.85
N CYS A 329 -5.25 3.75 13.56
CA CYS A 329 -5.83 2.88 14.58
C CYS A 329 -4.75 2.08 15.34
N MET A 330 -3.77 1.54 14.61
CA MET A 330 -2.63 0.83 15.20
C MET A 330 -1.81 1.74 16.12
N GLN A 331 -1.52 2.95 15.68
CA GLN A 331 -0.76 3.93 16.47
C GLN A 331 -1.49 4.33 17.75
N LYS A 332 -2.77 4.67 17.63
CA LYS A 332 -3.58 5.14 18.76
C LYS A 332 -3.74 4.12 19.88
N ASN A 333 -3.80 2.84 19.51
CA ASN A 333 -4.10 1.75 20.45
C ASN A 333 -2.89 0.85 20.72
N ASP A 334 -1.73 1.17 20.18
CA ASP A 334 -0.49 0.41 20.29
C ASP A 334 -0.60 -1.04 19.78
N PHE A 335 -1.34 -1.25 18.69
CA PHE A 335 -1.47 -2.57 18.05
C PHE A 335 -0.29 -2.84 17.10
N ASP A 336 0.14 -4.11 16.99
CA ASP A 336 1.35 -4.52 16.29
C ASP A 336 1.14 -4.92 14.84
N ILE A 337 -0.06 -5.32 14.45
CA ILE A 337 -0.39 -5.77 13.10
C ILE A 337 -1.71 -5.17 12.62
N GLY A 338 -1.73 -4.78 11.38
CA GLY A 338 -2.94 -4.39 10.67
C GLY A 338 -2.73 -4.41 9.18
N GLY A 339 -3.83 -4.38 8.43
CA GLY A 339 -3.75 -4.40 6.97
C GLY A 339 -5.09 -4.52 6.28
N GLU A 340 -5.02 -4.90 5.02
CA GLU A 340 -6.14 -5.01 4.10
C GLU A 340 -6.09 -6.35 3.36
N GLN A 341 -7.23 -6.86 2.94
CA GLN A 341 -7.35 -8.06 2.11
C GLN A 341 -6.47 -8.00 0.86
N SER A 342 -6.23 -6.80 0.31
CA SER A 342 -5.36 -6.56 -0.84
C SER A 342 -3.87 -6.89 -0.62
N GLY A 343 -3.49 -7.32 0.59
CA GLY A 343 -2.12 -7.69 0.93
C GLY A 343 -1.26 -6.53 1.44
N HIS A 344 -1.82 -5.34 1.67
CA HIS A 344 -1.13 -4.24 2.34
C HIS A 344 -1.11 -4.54 3.85
N ILE A 345 -0.03 -5.14 4.34
CA ILE A 345 0.11 -5.58 5.73
C ILE A 345 1.22 -4.78 6.42
N ILE A 346 0.89 -4.19 7.55
CA ILE A 346 1.77 -3.39 8.39
C ILE A 346 2.15 -4.21 9.62
N LEU A 347 3.43 -4.45 9.80
CA LEU A 347 4.01 -5.02 11.01
C LEU A 347 4.77 -3.92 11.76
N LYS A 348 4.10 -3.26 12.71
CA LYS A 348 4.54 -2.01 13.35
C LYS A 348 5.96 -2.06 13.92
N LYS A 349 6.36 -3.19 14.47
CA LYS A 349 7.73 -3.38 14.97
C LYS A 349 8.80 -3.19 13.89
N TYR A 350 8.49 -3.45 12.64
CA TYR A 350 9.45 -3.52 11.53
C TYR A 350 9.27 -2.39 10.53
N ALA A 351 8.03 -1.98 10.24
CA ALA A 351 7.70 -1.00 9.22
C ALA A 351 6.57 -0.07 9.66
N THR A 352 6.52 1.14 9.10
CA THR A 352 5.48 2.16 9.33
C THR A 352 4.46 2.22 8.19
N THR A 353 4.61 1.35 7.20
CA THR A 353 3.71 1.18 6.05
C THR A 353 3.65 -0.30 5.68
N GLY A 354 2.75 -0.69 4.79
CA GLY A 354 2.77 -2.01 4.20
C GLY A 354 4.10 -2.31 3.53
N ASP A 355 4.57 -3.55 3.67
CA ASP A 355 5.83 -4.01 3.10
C ASP A 355 5.66 -5.45 2.61
N GLY A 356 5.54 -5.59 1.29
CA GLY A 356 5.30 -6.89 0.67
C GLY A 356 6.45 -7.87 0.87
N LEU A 357 7.70 -7.40 0.76
CA LEU A 357 8.88 -8.27 0.96
C LEU A 357 9.03 -8.70 2.42
N LEU A 358 8.81 -7.79 3.36
CA LEU A 358 8.76 -8.10 4.79
C LEU A 358 7.67 -9.14 5.10
N THR A 359 6.48 -8.95 4.55
CA THR A 359 5.35 -9.89 4.71
C THR A 359 5.72 -11.26 4.18
N ALA A 360 6.29 -11.35 2.96
CA ALA A 360 6.73 -12.60 2.35
C ALA A 360 7.80 -13.32 3.21
N ILE A 361 8.77 -12.58 3.74
CA ILE A 361 9.78 -13.12 4.66
C ILE A 361 9.12 -13.67 5.93
N MET A 362 8.23 -12.91 6.56
CA MET A 362 7.60 -13.32 7.83
C MET A 362 6.68 -14.54 7.67
N ILE A 363 5.99 -14.67 6.52
CA ILE A 363 5.24 -15.90 6.18
C ILE A 363 6.19 -17.07 5.98
N THR A 364 7.30 -16.88 5.25
CA THR A 364 8.31 -17.93 5.03
C THR A 364 8.96 -18.37 6.36
N GLU A 365 9.24 -17.44 7.26
CA GLU A 365 9.72 -17.73 8.62
C GLU A 365 8.72 -18.60 9.41
N GLU A 366 7.40 -18.35 9.27
CA GLU A 366 6.39 -19.16 9.96
C GLU A 366 6.31 -20.59 9.36
N LEU A 367 6.47 -20.75 8.04
CA LEU A 367 6.60 -22.07 7.41
C LEU A 367 7.78 -22.84 7.98
N CYS A 368 8.94 -22.18 8.11
CA CYS A 368 10.16 -22.79 8.66
C CYS A 368 10.00 -23.16 10.13
N ASP A 369 9.46 -22.26 10.95
CA ASP A 369 9.23 -22.47 12.38
C ASP A 369 8.30 -23.66 12.63
N ARG A 370 7.18 -23.72 11.90
CA ARG A 370 6.14 -24.75 12.06
C ARG A 370 6.46 -26.05 11.31
N LYS A 371 7.42 -26.02 10.38
CA LYS A 371 7.76 -27.15 9.49
C LYS A 371 6.51 -27.67 8.78
N THR A 372 5.76 -26.79 8.18
CA THR A 372 4.44 -27.05 7.58
C THR A 372 4.32 -26.35 6.23
N THR A 373 3.18 -26.49 5.54
CA THR A 373 2.88 -25.86 4.26
C THR A 373 1.96 -24.65 4.47
N LEU A 374 1.90 -23.75 3.46
CA LEU A 374 1.06 -22.54 3.55
C LEU A 374 -0.42 -22.92 3.60
N SER A 375 -0.86 -23.92 2.80
CA SER A 375 -2.25 -24.39 2.82
C SER A 375 -2.71 -24.83 4.22
N LYS A 376 -1.83 -25.46 4.99
CA LYS A 376 -2.13 -25.87 6.37
C LYS A 376 -2.18 -24.68 7.34
N LEU A 377 -1.35 -23.67 7.14
CA LEU A 377 -1.39 -22.45 7.97
C LEU A 377 -2.64 -21.62 7.68
N ALA A 378 -3.10 -21.56 6.44
CA ALA A 378 -4.30 -20.85 6.02
C ALA A 378 -5.60 -21.62 6.32
N SER A 379 -5.55 -22.96 6.39
CA SER A 379 -6.73 -23.82 6.52
C SER A 379 -7.71 -23.48 7.68
N PRO A 380 -7.30 -22.86 8.82
CA PRO A 380 -8.25 -22.46 9.84
C PRO A 380 -9.12 -21.25 9.45
N VAL A 381 -8.73 -20.53 8.39
CA VAL A 381 -9.52 -19.41 7.88
C VAL A 381 -10.53 -19.92 6.88
N SER A 382 -11.80 -19.64 7.13
CA SER A 382 -12.90 -20.02 6.22
C SER A 382 -13.50 -18.73 5.66
N LEU A 383 -13.02 -18.30 4.51
CA LEU A 383 -13.54 -17.12 3.83
C LEU A 383 -14.93 -17.39 3.28
N TYR A 384 -15.84 -16.44 3.47
CA TYR A 384 -17.14 -16.48 2.80
C TYR A 384 -17.01 -16.03 1.34
N PRO A 385 -17.72 -16.69 0.41
CA PRO A 385 -17.92 -16.13 -0.93
C PRO A 385 -18.42 -14.69 -0.87
N GLN A 386 -17.90 -13.84 -1.75
CA GLN A 386 -18.20 -12.42 -1.80
C GLN A 386 -18.59 -12.00 -3.22
N PHE A 387 -19.64 -11.20 -3.35
CA PHE A 387 -20.03 -10.61 -4.61
C PHE A 387 -20.32 -9.12 -4.44
N THR A 388 -19.74 -8.31 -5.34
CA THR A 388 -19.94 -6.85 -5.36
C THR A 388 -20.63 -6.44 -6.65
N GLN A 389 -21.75 -5.72 -6.53
CA GLN A 389 -22.48 -5.12 -7.64
C GLN A 389 -22.39 -3.60 -7.56
N ASN A 390 -21.99 -2.96 -8.66
CA ASN A 390 -21.97 -1.52 -8.78
C ASN A 390 -23.30 -1.03 -9.39
N VAL A 391 -24.01 -0.17 -8.67
CA VAL A 391 -25.28 0.44 -9.14
C VAL A 391 -25.02 1.89 -9.47
N ARG A 392 -25.19 2.27 -10.74
CA ARG A 392 -25.05 3.64 -11.18
C ARG A 392 -26.24 4.48 -10.70
N VAL A 393 -25.98 5.62 -10.06
CA VAL A 393 -27.01 6.45 -9.44
C VAL A 393 -26.76 7.94 -9.78
N SER A 394 -27.84 8.70 -9.88
CA SER A 394 -27.77 10.17 -10.02
C SER A 394 -27.48 10.84 -8.68
N ASP A 395 -28.00 10.27 -7.59
CA ASP A 395 -27.78 10.74 -6.21
C ASP A 395 -27.39 9.55 -5.31
N LYS A 396 -26.21 9.61 -4.73
CA LYS A 396 -25.68 8.57 -3.85
C LYS A 396 -26.46 8.48 -2.53
N SER A 397 -27.19 9.51 -2.14
CA SER A 397 -28.04 9.52 -0.93
C SER A 397 -29.12 8.45 -0.95
N VAL A 398 -29.45 7.88 -2.13
CA VAL A 398 -30.38 6.77 -2.28
C VAL A 398 -29.98 5.58 -1.39
N ALA A 399 -28.69 5.34 -1.19
CA ALA A 399 -28.20 4.30 -0.29
C ALA A 399 -28.67 4.44 1.18
N LYS A 400 -29.09 5.64 1.58
CA LYS A 400 -29.58 5.95 2.93
C LYS A 400 -31.09 5.98 3.04
N LYS A 401 -31.81 5.75 1.92
CA LYS A 401 -33.28 5.70 1.96
C LYS A 401 -33.75 4.53 2.82
N LYS A 402 -34.82 4.75 3.57
CA LYS A 402 -35.34 3.77 4.53
C LYS A 402 -35.67 2.42 3.86
N SER A 403 -36.30 2.42 2.68
CA SER A 403 -36.63 1.20 1.94
C SER A 403 -35.38 0.36 1.61
N VAL A 404 -34.29 1.01 1.18
CA VAL A 404 -33.01 0.33 0.88
C VAL A 404 -32.39 -0.25 2.15
N LEU A 405 -32.38 0.51 3.25
CA LEU A 405 -31.86 0.02 4.54
C LEU A 405 -32.71 -1.12 5.12
N ASP A 406 -34.04 -1.05 4.98
CA ASP A 406 -34.96 -2.11 5.39
C ASP A 406 -34.69 -3.40 4.59
N LYS A 407 -34.40 -3.29 3.27
CA LYS A 407 -34.04 -4.43 2.42
C LYS A 407 -32.69 -5.03 2.85
N VAL A 408 -31.70 -4.21 3.15
CA VAL A 408 -30.41 -4.67 3.70
C VAL A 408 -30.62 -5.43 5.00
N CYS A 409 -31.38 -4.87 5.95
CA CYS A 409 -31.68 -5.56 7.22
C CYS A 409 -32.45 -6.87 7.02
N GLN A 410 -33.31 -6.95 6.02
CA GLN A 410 -34.02 -8.19 5.69
C GLN A 410 -33.03 -9.28 5.24
N ILE A 411 -32.10 -8.91 4.34
CA ILE A 411 -31.10 -9.83 3.81
C ILE A 411 -30.11 -10.24 4.90
N GLU A 412 -29.65 -9.33 5.75
CA GLU A 412 -28.77 -9.67 6.88
C GLU A 412 -29.41 -10.68 7.85
N LYS A 413 -30.73 -10.58 8.07
CA LYS A 413 -31.46 -11.59 8.84
C LYS A 413 -31.48 -12.97 8.15
N LEU A 414 -31.57 -13.01 6.82
CA LEU A 414 -31.49 -14.27 6.06
C LEU A 414 -30.10 -14.89 6.12
N ILE A 415 -29.06 -14.07 6.07
CA ILE A 415 -27.65 -14.51 6.20
C ILE A 415 -27.36 -15.05 7.60
N ASN A 416 -28.08 -14.57 8.63
CA ASN A 416 -28.05 -15.07 10.01
C ASN A 416 -26.65 -15.22 10.62
N GLY A 417 -25.78 -14.23 10.39
CA GLY A 417 -24.41 -14.20 10.93
C GLY A 417 -23.36 -14.99 10.12
N ASN A 418 -23.77 -15.69 9.04
CA ASN A 418 -22.87 -16.40 8.13
C ASN A 418 -22.44 -15.51 6.95
N GLY A 419 -22.11 -14.25 7.23
CA GLY A 419 -21.77 -13.24 6.25
C GLY A 419 -22.32 -11.87 6.63
N ARG A 420 -22.41 -10.97 5.66
CA ARG A 420 -22.92 -9.60 5.86
C ARG A 420 -23.27 -8.90 4.54
N VAL A 421 -23.90 -7.74 4.67
CA VAL A 421 -24.09 -6.79 3.56
C VAL A 421 -23.30 -5.52 3.84
N LEU A 422 -22.58 -5.03 2.83
CA LEU A 422 -21.92 -3.73 2.90
C LEU A 422 -22.41 -2.84 1.76
N LEU A 423 -23.07 -1.73 2.12
CA LEU A 423 -23.53 -0.73 1.19
C LEU A 423 -22.61 0.50 1.27
N ARG A 424 -22.00 0.88 0.15
CA ARG A 424 -20.98 1.94 0.14
C ARG A 424 -21.13 2.88 -1.05
N GLU A 425 -21.12 4.18 -0.76
CA GLU A 425 -20.99 5.22 -1.79
C GLU A 425 -19.55 5.24 -2.36
N SER A 426 -19.40 5.26 -3.69
CA SER A 426 -18.08 5.45 -4.31
C SER A 426 -17.62 6.91 -4.11
N GLY A 427 -16.35 7.08 -3.75
CA GLY A 427 -15.75 8.41 -3.56
C GLY A 427 -15.59 9.19 -4.87
N THR A 428 -15.32 8.49 -5.98
CA THR A 428 -14.92 9.06 -7.26
C THR A 428 -15.95 8.92 -8.36
N GLU A 429 -16.79 7.88 -8.33
CA GLU A 429 -17.74 7.54 -9.38
C GLU A 429 -19.19 7.77 -8.92
N PRO A 430 -20.16 8.01 -9.81
CA PRO A 430 -21.57 8.13 -9.48
C PRO A 430 -22.22 6.74 -9.30
N VAL A 431 -21.67 5.94 -8.38
CA VAL A 431 -22.15 4.58 -8.09
C VAL A 431 -22.31 4.33 -6.59
N VAL A 432 -23.27 3.49 -6.25
CA VAL A 432 -23.38 2.80 -4.96
C VAL A 432 -22.90 1.37 -5.16
N ARG A 433 -21.99 0.92 -4.30
CA ARG A 433 -21.48 -0.46 -4.31
C ARG A 433 -22.23 -1.28 -3.28
N VAL A 434 -22.83 -2.37 -3.76
CA VAL A 434 -23.53 -3.36 -2.94
C VAL A 434 -22.64 -4.60 -2.87
N MET A 435 -22.06 -4.88 -1.71
CA MET A 435 -21.27 -6.07 -1.47
C MET A 435 -22.04 -6.99 -0.52
N VAL A 436 -22.11 -8.27 -0.88
CA VAL A 436 -22.71 -9.33 -0.06
C VAL A 436 -21.70 -10.44 0.15
N GLU A 437 -21.54 -10.84 1.39
CA GLU A 437 -20.82 -12.04 1.82
C GLU A 437 -21.84 -13.03 2.37
N CYS A 438 -21.79 -14.30 1.96
CA CYS A 438 -22.63 -15.36 2.52
C CYS A 438 -22.11 -16.75 2.15
N GLU A 439 -22.86 -17.79 2.48
CA GLU A 439 -22.45 -19.20 2.38
C GLU A 439 -22.13 -19.67 0.95
N SER A 440 -22.73 -19.04 -0.08
CA SER A 440 -22.49 -19.41 -1.47
C SER A 440 -22.47 -18.20 -2.40
N GLU A 441 -21.69 -18.28 -3.47
CA GLU A 441 -21.62 -17.22 -4.49
C GLU A 441 -22.99 -16.95 -5.16
N GLU A 442 -23.78 -17.98 -5.37
CA GLU A 442 -25.12 -17.87 -5.93
C GLU A 442 -26.03 -17.00 -5.05
N LEU A 443 -26.04 -17.27 -3.75
CA LEU A 443 -26.78 -16.45 -2.78
C LEU A 443 -26.25 -15.03 -2.69
N CYS A 444 -24.93 -14.83 -2.73
CA CYS A 444 -24.33 -13.49 -2.75
C CYS A 444 -24.83 -12.69 -3.95
N ARG A 445 -24.81 -13.28 -5.16
CA ARG A 445 -25.31 -12.66 -6.39
C ARG A 445 -26.78 -12.33 -6.30
N LYS A 446 -27.60 -13.26 -5.84
CA LYS A 446 -29.03 -13.08 -5.64
C LYS A 446 -29.34 -11.91 -4.71
N TYR A 447 -28.74 -11.90 -3.54
CA TYR A 447 -28.99 -10.87 -2.53
C TYR A 447 -28.46 -9.50 -2.94
N ALA A 448 -27.32 -9.45 -3.62
CA ALA A 448 -26.78 -8.20 -4.17
C ALA A 448 -27.71 -7.62 -5.24
N SER A 449 -28.26 -8.47 -6.13
CA SER A 449 -29.25 -8.05 -7.13
C SER A 449 -30.53 -7.53 -6.50
N GLU A 450 -31.06 -8.19 -5.48
CA GLU A 450 -32.27 -7.74 -4.78
C GLU A 450 -32.09 -6.35 -4.13
N ILE A 451 -30.90 -6.06 -3.58
CA ILE A 451 -30.59 -4.72 -3.03
C ILE A 451 -30.39 -3.71 -4.16
N ALA A 452 -29.73 -4.10 -5.25
CA ALA A 452 -29.51 -3.26 -6.42
C ALA A 452 -30.85 -2.83 -7.06
N ASP A 453 -31.79 -3.75 -7.20
CA ASP A 453 -33.15 -3.46 -7.71
C ASP A 453 -33.89 -2.49 -6.80
N GLU A 454 -33.77 -2.65 -5.47
CA GLU A 454 -34.37 -1.71 -4.51
C GLU A 454 -33.75 -0.32 -4.63
N ILE A 455 -32.43 -0.21 -4.85
CA ILE A 455 -31.77 1.07 -5.12
C ILE A 455 -32.31 1.70 -6.40
N ILE A 456 -32.41 0.93 -7.49
CA ILE A 456 -32.89 1.41 -8.79
C ILE A 456 -34.34 1.89 -8.69
N ASN A 457 -35.20 1.15 -8.00
CA ASN A 457 -36.61 1.50 -7.81
C ASN A 457 -36.80 2.79 -6.95
N ASN A 458 -35.77 3.22 -6.28
CA ASN A 458 -35.78 4.43 -5.44
C ASN A 458 -34.98 5.61 -6.05
N LEU A 459 -34.50 5.50 -7.30
CA LEU A 459 -33.87 6.60 -8.02
C LEU A 459 -34.91 7.64 -8.44
#